data_867e453ff2f2b190afccf95273e595fe
#
_entry.id   867e453ff2f2b190afccf95273e595fe
#
_cell.length_a   1.000
_cell.length_b   1.000
_cell.length_c   1.000
_cell.angle_alpha   90.00
_cell.angle_beta   90.00
_cell.angle_gamma   90.00
#
_symmetry.space_group_name_H-M   'P 1'
#
loop_
_entity.id
_entity.type
_entity.pdbx_description
1 polymer ?
#
loop_
_entity_poly.entity_id
_entity_poly.type
_entity_poly.pdbx_seq_one_letter_code
_entity_poly.pdbx_strand_id
1 'polypeptide(L)'
;PRRFGVQDREVMINAFFGEFSQAYQKGGIWKGNVDLQPEICYVDDAMFKTLFNSMKEIERQYIGYLNTEGSDPIKWTMIEWAMLNISTKLIEEQNQRKILGIYVKPEDSKPGHTLNAGTGVYYTLLRYYNEGKIALVDDPAFSSYTSGSTMVACVTNFLLYLSERVADLDKYEVILNANHRAMWK
;
A
#
# COMPACT_ATOMS: atom_id res chain seq x y z
N PRO A 1 11.69 1.81 6.34
CA PRO A 1 11.95 1.64 7.77
C PRO A 1 10.68 1.95 8.57
N ARG A 2 10.37 1.12 9.58
CA ARG A 2 9.26 1.39 10.50
C ARG A 2 9.72 2.43 11.51
N ARG A 3 8.89 3.43 11.76
CA ARG A 3 9.10 4.43 12.79
C ARG A 3 8.09 4.25 13.91
N PHE A 4 8.52 4.44 15.15
CA PHE A 4 7.72 4.27 16.35
C PHE A 4 7.59 5.61 17.08
N GLY A 5 6.48 5.81 17.80
CA GLY A 5 6.25 7.00 18.61
C GLY A 5 5.81 8.25 17.85
N VAL A 6 5.38 8.10 16.59
CA VAL A 6 4.77 9.20 15.83
C VAL A 6 3.31 9.34 16.28
N GLN A 7 2.94 10.54 16.73
CA GLN A 7 1.56 10.82 17.18
C GLN A 7 0.72 11.48 16.08
N ASP A 8 1.13 12.63 15.59
CA ASP A 8 0.33 13.39 14.63
C ASP A 8 1.00 13.52 13.25
N ARG A 9 2.29 13.83 13.26
CA ARG A 9 3.07 14.06 12.04
C ARG A 9 4.54 13.76 12.23
N GLU A 10 5.18 13.39 11.14
CA GLU A 10 6.63 13.22 11.09
C GLU A 10 7.20 13.90 9.85
N VAL A 11 8.35 14.52 10.01
CA VAL A 11 9.09 15.08 8.88
C VAL A 11 10.06 14.01 8.38
N MET A 12 9.88 13.60 7.14
CA MET A 12 10.82 12.75 6.41
C MET A 12 11.69 13.63 5.54
N ILE A 13 12.98 13.34 5.50
CA ILE A 13 13.92 14.10 4.66
C ILE A 13 14.31 13.20 3.49
N ASN A 14 13.97 13.66 2.30
CA ASN A 14 14.44 13.07 1.06
C ASN A 14 15.71 13.80 0.64
N ALA A 15 16.79 13.06 0.37
CA ALA A 15 18.05 13.61 -0.09
C ALA A 15 18.25 13.28 -1.57
N PHE A 16 18.39 14.32 -2.38
CA PHE A 16 18.74 14.20 -3.79
C PHE A 16 20.19 14.60 -4.00
N PHE A 17 20.92 13.72 -4.64
CA PHE A 17 22.34 13.91 -4.88
C PHE A 17 22.56 14.17 -6.37
N GLY A 18 23.23 15.29 -6.68
CA GLY A 18 23.73 15.56 -8.03
C GLY A 18 24.98 14.72 -8.34
N GLU A 19 25.51 14.87 -9.53
CA GLU A 19 26.77 14.24 -9.89
C GLU A 19 27.95 14.90 -9.16
N PHE A 20 28.76 14.12 -8.47
CA PHE A 20 29.95 14.61 -7.71
C PHE A 20 31.27 14.38 -8.44
N SER A 21 31.36 13.34 -9.28
CA SER A 21 32.61 13.02 -9.95
C SER A 21 32.83 13.86 -11.19
N GLN A 22 34.07 14.26 -11.43
CA GLN A 22 34.52 14.98 -12.62
C GLN A 22 35.96 14.61 -12.96
N ALA A 23 36.34 14.80 -14.21
CA ALA A 23 37.73 14.62 -14.64
C ALA A 23 38.63 15.61 -13.88
N TYR A 24 39.87 15.18 -13.59
CA TYR A 24 40.84 16.03 -12.92
C TYR A 24 41.12 17.32 -13.69
N GLN A 25 41.00 18.44 -13.00
CA GLN A 25 41.32 19.76 -13.52
C GLN A 25 42.19 20.51 -12.53
N LYS A 26 43.27 21.16 -13.05
CA LYS A 26 44.07 22.04 -12.23
C LYS A 26 43.28 23.33 -11.98
N GLY A 27 42.91 23.57 -10.69
CA GLY A 27 42.02 24.67 -10.31
C GLY A 27 40.54 24.34 -10.48
N GLY A 28 40.15 23.07 -10.24
CA GLY A 28 38.80 22.54 -10.41
C GLY A 28 37.71 23.35 -9.71
N ILE A 29 36.56 23.45 -10.36
CA ILE A 29 35.34 24.09 -9.84
C ILE A 29 34.56 23.04 -9.06
N TRP A 30 33.91 23.45 -7.98
CA TRP A 30 33.02 22.58 -7.20
C TRP A 30 31.90 22.03 -8.07
N LYS A 31 31.71 20.71 -8.04
CA LYS A 31 30.63 20.01 -8.73
C LYS A 31 29.82 19.21 -7.69
N GLY A 32 28.55 19.12 -7.94
CA GLY A 32 27.62 18.38 -7.10
C GLY A 32 26.76 19.28 -6.24
N ASN A 33 25.56 18.82 -6.01
CA ASN A 33 24.58 19.45 -5.14
C ASN A 33 23.92 18.37 -4.28
N VAL A 34 23.67 18.70 -3.03
CA VAL A 34 22.84 17.90 -2.12
C VAL A 34 21.60 18.73 -1.81
N ASP A 35 20.47 18.31 -2.33
CA ASP A 35 19.19 18.93 -2.06
C ASP A 35 18.41 18.08 -1.03
N LEU A 36 18.11 18.68 0.10
CA LEU A 36 17.37 18.06 1.19
C LEU A 36 15.93 18.59 1.19
N GLN A 37 15.01 17.76 0.76
CA GLN A 37 13.60 18.11 0.69
C GLN A 37 12.85 17.48 1.86
N PRO A 38 12.37 18.28 2.82
CA PRO A 38 11.54 17.80 3.91
C PRO A 38 10.13 17.50 3.37
N GLU A 39 9.60 16.34 3.73
CA GLU A 39 8.24 15.95 3.44
C GLU A 39 7.51 15.59 4.74
N ILE A 40 6.30 16.11 4.90
CA ILE A 40 5.50 15.86 6.10
C ILE A 40 4.59 14.67 5.83
N CYS A 41 4.77 13.62 6.63
CA CYS A 41 3.85 12.50 6.70
C CYS A 41 2.89 12.72 7.87
N TYR A 42 1.59 12.63 7.58
CA TYR A 42 0.54 12.72 8.59
C TYR A 42 0.12 11.33 9.04
N VAL A 43 -0.18 11.22 10.33
CA VAL A 43 -0.76 10.02 10.92
C VAL A 43 -2.19 10.35 11.34
N ASP A 44 -3.14 9.62 10.80
CA ASP A 44 -4.55 9.81 11.08
C ASP A 44 -5.04 8.72 12.02
N ASP A 45 -5.84 9.11 13.01
CA ASP A 45 -6.44 8.20 13.96
C ASP A 45 -7.63 7.47 13.35
N ALA A 46 -7.66 6.15 13.52
CA ALA A 46 -8.79 5.32 13.14
C ALA A 46 -9.46 4.72 14.37
N MET A 47 -10.77 4.83 14.41
CA MET A 47 -11.58 4.33 15.52
C MET A 47 -12.38 3.11 15.06
N PHE A 48 -12.40 2.09 15.91
CA PHE A 48 -13.33 0.97 15.81
C PHE A 48 -14.33 1.06 16.96
N LYS A 49 -15.62 1.12 16.61
CA LYS A 49 -16.71 1.08 17.58
C LYS A 49 -17.87 0.29 16.98
N THR A 50 -18.22 -0.84 17.59
CA THR A 50 -19.37 -1.65 17.18
C THR A 50 -20.33 -1.88 18.32
N LEU A 51 -21.60 -2.04 17.98
CA LEU A 51 -22.65 -2.38 18.92
C LEU A 51 -23.21 -3.75 18.51
N PHE A 52 -23.23 -4.67 19.45
CA PHE A 52 -23.90 -5.96 19.26
C PHE A 52 -25.40 -5.78 19.55
N ASN A 53 -26.19 -5.59 18.50
CA ASN A 53 -27.62 -5.34 18.64
C ASN A 53 -28.43 -6.59 19.03
N SER A 54 -27.91 -7.78 18.77
CA SER A 54 -28.60 -9.03 19.09
C SER A 54 -27.63 -10.16 19.40
N MET A 55 -27.51 -10.51 20.63
CA MET A 55 -26.79 -11.73 21.06
C MET A 55 -27.36 -12.99 20.41
N LYS A 56 -28.67 -13.02 20.14
CA LYS A 56 -29.33 -14.16 19.47
C LYS A 56 -28.84 -14.39 18.02
N GLU A 57 -28.47 -13.33 17.30
CA GLU A 57 -27.90 -13.48 15.97
C GLU A 57 -26.48 -14.03 16.00
N ILE A 58 -25.69 -13.59 16.95
CA ILE A 58 -24.34 -14.12 17.18
C ILE A 58 -24.42 -15.59 17.58
N GLU A 59 -25.33 -15.94 18.48
CA GLU A 59 -25.59 -17.33 18.87
C GLU A 59 -25.97 -18.21 17.68
N ARG A 60 -26.85 -17.74 16.80
CA ARG A 60 -27.24 -18.49 15.59
C ARG A 60 -26.06 -18.71 14.65
N GLN A 61 -25.24 -17.70 14.44
CA GLN A 61 -24.06 -17.81 13.59
C GLN A 61 -23.03 -18.77 14.20
N TYR A 62 -22.87 -18.72 15.50
CA TYR A 62 -21.99 -19.63 16.23
C TYR A 62 -22.49 -21.09 16.18
N ILE A 63 -23.79 -21.32 16.34
CA ILE A 63 -24.39 -22.65 16.17
C ILE A 63 -24.19 -23.15 14.73
N GLY A 64 -24.34 -22.28 13.74
CA GLY A 64 -24.04 -22.59 12.34
C GLY A 64 -22.58 -23.02 12.14
N TYR A 65 -21.66 -22.33 12.77
CA TYR A 65 -20.25 -22.70 12.79
C TYR A 65 -20.01 -24.07 13.42
N LEU A 66 -20.63 -24.36 14.57
CA LEU A 66 -20.49 -25.67 15.25
C LEU A 66 -20.99 -26.85 14.43
N ASN A 67 -21.94 -26.62 13.54
CA ASN A 67 -22.46 -27.63 12.63
C ASN A 67 -21.61 -27.85 11.36
N THR A 68 -20.52 -27.08 11.21
CA THR A 68 -19.62 -27.21 10.07
C THR A 68 -18.59 -28.30 10.35
N GLU A 69 -18.30 -29.13 9.37
CA GLU A 69 -17.28 -30.20 9.49
C GLU A 69 -15.91 -29.57 9.83
N GLY A 70 -15.23 -30.15 10.82
CA GLY A 70 -13.95 -29.67 11.32
C GLY A 70 -14.01 -28.56 12.37
N SER A 71 -15.21 -28.16 12.81
CA SER A 71 -15.36 -27.24 13.95
C SER A 71 -15.00 -27.89 15.28
N ASP A 72 -14.40 -27.12 16.18
CA ASP A 72 -14.02 -27.57 17.53
C ASP A 72 -14.66 -26.66 18.58
N PRO A 73 -15.83 -27.05 19.12
CA PRO A 73 -16.56 -26.25 20.11
C PRO A 73 -15.84 -26.13 21.46
N ILE A 74 -14.93 -27.03 21.76
CA ILE A 74 -14.16 -26.99 23.01
C ILE A 74 -13.05 -25.95 22.92
N LYS A 75 -12.52 -25.73 21.71
CA LYS A 75 -11.42 -24.80 21.46
C LYS A 75 -11.84 -23.35 21.35
N TRP A 76 -13.06 -23.09 20.86
CA TRP A 76 -13.53 -21.74 20.57
C TRP A 76 -14.80 -21.41 21.35
N THR A 77 -14.72 -20.49 22.29
CA THR A 77 -15.91 -19.91 22.90
C THR A 77 -16.61 -18.97 21.89
N MET A 78 -17.91 -18.73 22.07
CA MET A 78 -18.68 -17.81 21.24
C MET A 78 -18.03 -16.41 21.14
N ILE A 79 -17.49 -15.92 22.24
CA ILE A 79 -16.83 -14.61 22.29
C ILE A 79 -15.53 -14.61 21.49
N GLU A 80 -14.71 -15.64 21.65
CA GLU A 80 -13.45 -15.78 20.90
C GLU A 80 -13.71 -15.91 19.41
N TRP A 81 -14.70 -16.71 19.01
CA TRP A 81 -15.11 -16.82 17.63
C TRP A 81 -15.55 -15.47 17.05
N ALA A 82 -16.40 -14.70 17.76
CA ALA A 82 -16.83 -13.38 17.33
C ALA A 82 -15.65 -12.40 17.20
N MET A 83 -14.74 -12.39 18.19
CA MET A 83 -13.55 -11.53 18.17
C MET A 83 -12.61 -11.87 17.03
N LEU A 84 -12.46 -13.16 16.70
CA LEU A 84 -11.62 -13.60 15.60
C LEU A 84 -12.17 -13.11 14.25
N ASN A 85 -13.48 -13.22 14.02
CA ASN A 85 -14.13 -12.73 12.81
C ASN A 85 -14.03 -11.20 12.68
N ILE A 86 -14.23 -10.46 13.77
CA ILE A 86 -14.05 -9.01 13.81
C ILE A 86 -12.61 -8.63 13.47
N SER A 87 -11.63 -9.32 14.08
CA SER A 87 -10.21 -9.06 13.84
C SER A 87 -9.84 -9.30 12.37
N THR A 88 -10.33 -10.38 11.79
CA THR A 88 -10.12 -10.69 10.36
C THR A 88 -10.67 -9.58 9.48
N LYS A 89 -11.90 -9.12 9.77
CA LYS A 89 -12.51 -8.02 9.02
C LYS A 89 -11.74 -6.71 9.15
N LEU A 90 -11.27 -6.38 10.34
CA LEU A 90 -10.46 -5.19 10.58
C LEU A 90 -9.13 -5.23 9.80
N ILE A 91 -8.50 -6.41 9.72
CA ILE A 91 -7.27 -6.59 8.93
C ILE A 91 -7.54 -6.37 7.44
N GLU A 92 -8.64 -6.92 6.92
CA GLU A 92 -9.04 -6.70 5.52
C GLU A 92 -9.25 -5.21 5.23
N GLU A 93 -10.03 -4.52 6.06
CA GLU A 93 -10.30 -3.09 5.93
C GLU A 93 -9.02 -2.25 6.03
N GLN A 94 -8.12 -2.61 6.95
CA GLN A 94 -6.82 -1.96 7.07
C GLN A 94 -5.96 -2.16 5.82
N ASN A 95 -5.95 -3.34 5.24
CA ASN A 95 -5.19 -3.62 4.01
C ASN A 95 -5.76 -2.87 2.81
N GLN A 96 -7.09 -2.80 2.67
CA GLN A 96 -7.72 -1.99 1.64
C GLN A 96 -7.40 -0.51 1.81
N ARG A 97 -7.46 0.02 3.03
CA ARG A 97 -7.14 1.41 3.36
C ARG A 97 -5.69 1.77 3.05
N LYS A 98 -4.73 0.89 3.34
CA LYS A 98 -3.31 1.11 3.01
C LYS A 98 -3.09 1.36 1.51
N ILE A 99 -3.91 0.77 0.66
CA ILE A 99 -3.78 0.89 -0.80
C ILE A 99 -4.69 1.99 -1.34
N LEU A 100 -5.98 1.95 -1.02
CA LEU A 100 -7.03 2.77 -1.66
C LEU A 100 -7.55 3.90 -0.76
N GLY A 101 -7.06 4.04 0.46
CA GLY A 101 -7.57 5.03 1.40
C GLY A 101 -7.39 6.48 0.93
N ILE A 102 -8.39 7.30 1.23
CA ILE A 102 -8.35 8.74 1.05
C ILE A 102 -8.89 9.36 2.33
N TYR A 103 -8.04 10.04 3.08
CA TYR A 103 -8.46 10.68 4.31
C TYR A 103 -9.53 11.74 4.05
N VAL A 104 -10.64 11.59 4.77
CA VAL A 104 -11.72 12.60 4.79
C VAL A 104 -12.05 12.87 6.25
N LYS A 105 -11.99 14.14 6.63
CA LYS A 105 -12.30 14.54 8.01
C LYS A 105 -13.70 14.03 8.38
N PRO A 106 -13.84 13.27 9.48
CA PRO A 106 -15.13 12.74 9.90
C PRO A 106 -16.09 13.88 10.28
N GLU A 107 -17.37 13.68 9.97
CA GLU A 107 -18.45 14.53 10.47
C GLU A 107 -18.91 14.02 11.84
N ASP A 108 -19.22 14.93 12.75
CA ASP A 108 -19.70 14.57 14.08
C ASP A 108 -21.01 13.77 14.00
N SER A 109 -21.09 12.72 14.77
CA SER A 109 -22.26 11.84 14.90
C SER A 109 -22.68 11.08 13.64
N LYS A 110 -21.82 11.03 12.62
CA LYS A 110 -22.04 10.21 11.42
C LYS A 110 -20.94 9.16 11.26
N PRO A 111 -21.30 7.90 10.97
CA PRO A 111 -20.28 6.89 10.65
C PRO A 111 -19.60 7.22 9.33
N GLY A 112 -18.26 7.27 9.33
CA GLY A 112 -17.46 7.43 8.12
C GLY A 112 -17.28 6.10 7.38
N HIS A 113 -16.87 6.19 6.12
CA HIS A 113 -16.49 5.01 5.35
C HIS A 113 -15.10 4.52 5.79
N THR A 114 -14.87 3.21 5.79
CA THR A 114 -13.60 2.64 6.25
C THR A 114 -12.37 3.13 5.48
N LEU A 115 -12.51 3.44 4.18
CA LEU A 115 -11.43 3.97 3.36
C LEU A 115 -11.10 5.44 3.66
N ASN A 116 -11.98 6.15 4.39
CA ASN A 116 -11.77 7.58 4.70
C ASN A 116 -10.95 7.80 5.96
N ALA A 117 -10.54 6.74 6.64
CA ALA A 117 -9.83 6.84 7.92
C ALA A 117 -8.29 6.91 7.76
N GLY A 118 -7.78 7.13 6.55
CA GLY A 118 -6.35 7.31 6.32
C GLY A 118 -6.02 7.40 4.84
N THR A 119 -4.84 7.93 4.52
CA THR A 119 -4.37 8.10 3.15
C THR A 119 -3.57 6.89 2.69
N GLY A 120 -3.98 6.28 1.59
CA GLY A 120 -3.34 5.10 1.00
C GLY A 120 -2.24 5.45 -0.03
N VAL A 121 -1.50 4.41 -0.41
CA VAL A 121 -0.39 4.52 -1.35
C VAL A 121 -0.85 5.03 -2.72
N TYR A 122 -1.98 4.55 -3.21
CA TYR A 122 -2.48 4.92 -4.54
C TYR A 122 -2.80 6.42 -4.65
N TYR A 123 -3.45 6.98 -3.64
CA TYR A 123 -3.72 8.42 -3.58
C TYR A 123 -2.43 9.25 -3.49
N THR A 124 -1.46 8.78 -2.72
CA THR A 124 -0.15 9.45 -2.59
C THR A 124 0.59 9.47 -3.93
N LEU A 125 0.60 8.35 -4.67
CA LEU A 125 1.19 8.29 -6.01
C LEU A 125 0.48 9.23 -6.99
N LEU A 126 -0.86 9.25 -6.98
CA LEU A 126 -1.64 10.14 -7.82
C LEU A 126 -1.36 11.62 -7.51
N ARG A 127 -1.23 11.96 -6.23
CA ARG A 127 -0.84 13.31 -5.80
C ARG A 127 0.54 13.67 -6.33
N TYR A 128 1.53 12.80 -6.20
CA TYR A 128 2.88 13.05 -6.68
C TYR A 128 2.96 13.17 -8.19
N TYR A 129 2.14 12.41 -8.91
CA TYR A 129 2.00 12.55 -10.35
C TYR A 129 1.44 13.94 -10.71
N ASN A 130 0.38 14.38 -10.05
CA ASN A 130 -0.23 15.69 -10.29
C ASN A 130 0.70 16.85 -9.90
N GLU A 131 1.54 16.67 -8.89
CA GLU A 131 2.57 17.63 -8.48
C GLU A 131 3.82 17.60 -9.38
N GLY A 132 3.87 16.71 -10.36
CA GLY A 132 5.01 16.56 -11.27
C GLY A 132 6.27 15.95 -10.63
N LYS A 133 6.14 15.36 -9.44
CA LYS A 133 7.26 14.70 -8.73
C LYS A 133 7.62 13.33 -9.30
N ILE A 134 6.65 12.66 -9.89
CA ILE A 134 6.83 11.37 -10.57
C ILE A 134 6.22 11.45 -11.96
N ALA A 135 6.80 10.73 -12.91
CA ALA A 135 6.27 10.57 -14.27
C ALA A 135 5.72 9.16 -14.44
N LEU A 136 4.63 9.04 -15.19
CA LEU A 136 4.18 7.73 -15.65
C LEU A 136 5.05 7.27 -16.82
N VAL A 137 5.41 6.00 -16.81
CA VAL A 137 6.00 5.34 -17.96
C VAL A 137 4.85 4.74 -18.77
N ASP A 138 4.34 5.51 -19.73
CA ASP A 138 3.24 5.09 -20.61
C ASP A 138 3.82 4.77 -22.00
N ASP A 139 4.32 3.54 -22.14
CA ASP A 139 4.83 3.01 -23.40
C ASP A 139 3.99 1.78 -23.79
N PRO A 140 3.43 1.73 -25.00
CA PRO A 140 2.70 0.57 -25.51
C PRO A 140 3.50 -0.73 -25.43
N ALA A 141 4.84 -0.68 -25.50
CA ALA A 141 5.71 -1.84 -25.33
C ALA A 141 5.57 -2.50 -23.94
N PHE A 142 5.08 -1.78 -22.93
CA PHE A 142 4.92 -2.26 -21.55
C PHE A 142 3.45 -2.49 -21.16
N SER A 143 2.49 -1.93 -21.89
CA SER A 143 1.08 -1.88 -21.53
C SER A 143 0.14 -2.63 -22.46
N SER A 144 0.55 -2.87 -23.73
CA SER A 144 -0.30 -3.51 -24.73
C SER A 144 -0.19 -5.02 -24.70
N TYR A 145 -1.04 -5.68 -23.94
CA TYR A 145 -1.11 -7.15 -23.89
C TYR A 145 -2.55 -7.64 -23.99
N THR A 146 -2.74 -8.70 -24.78
CA THR A 146 -4.04 -9.37 -25.01
C THR A 146 -4.02 -10.86 -24.63
N SER A 147 -2.85 -11.41 -24.37
CA SER A 147 -2.65 -12.81 -24.02
C SER A 147 -1.48 -12.96 -23.02
N GLY A 148 -1.32 -14.15 -22.43
CA GLY A 148 -0.23 -14.43 -21.50
C GLY A 148 1.16 -14.25 -22.14
N SER A 149 1.35 -14.68 -23.38
CA SER A 149 2.62 -14.52 -24.08
C SER A 149 2.99 -13.07 -24.33
N THR A 150 2.02 -12.24 -24.71
CA THR A 150 2.24 -10.79 -24.90
C THR A 150 2.47 -10.09 -23.58
N MET A 151 1.84 -10.53 -22.51
CA MET A 151 2.09 -10.02 -21.17
C MET A 151 3.52 -10.31 -20.69
N VAL A 152 4.00 -11.52 -20.88
CA VAL A 152 5.40 -11.88 -20.55
C VAL A 152 6.37 -10.99 -21.34
N ALA A 153 6.12 -10.76 -22.62
CA ALA A 153 6.93 -9.87 -23.43
C ALA A 153 6.93 -8.42 -22.91
N CYS A 154 5.76 -7.91 -22.52
CA CYS A 154 5.64 -6.55 -21.94
C CYS A 154 6.42 -6.44 -20.63
N VAL A 155 6.30 -7.40 -19.72
CA VAL A 155 7.06 -7.40 -18.46
C VAL A 155 8.56 -7.52 -18.72
N THR A 156 8.98 -8.37 -19.65
CA THR A 156 10.39 -8.50 -20.03
C THR A 156 10.94 -7.20 -20.59
N ASN A 157 10.22 -6.54 -21.49
CA ASN A 157 10.61 -5.25 -22.05
C ASN A 157 10.72 -4.18 -20.97
N PHE A 158 9.77 -4.18 -20.02
CA PHE A 158 9.81 -3.25 -18.89
C PHE A 158 11.02 -3.51 -17.97
N LEU A 159 11.35 -4.77 -17.68
CA LEU A 159 12.52 -5.12 -16.91
C LEU A 159 13.83 -4.74 -17.62
N LEU A 160 13.90 -4.92 -18.95
CA LEU A 160 15.04 -4.47 -19.73
C LEU A 160 15.19 -2.94 -19.68
N TYR A 161 14.09 -2.21 -19.84
CA TYR A 161 14.07 -0.75 -19.70
C TYR A 161 14.56 -0.29 -18.33
N LEU A 162 14.16 -0.99 -17.25
CA LEU A 162 14.62 -0.70 -15.90
C LEU A 162 16.10 -1.03 -15.70
N SER A 163 16.60 -2.15 -16.26
CA SER A 163 17.99 -2.57 -16.12
C SER A 163 19.01 -1.56 -16.65
N GLU A 164 18.60 -0.76 -17.64
CA GLU A 164 19.43 0.33 -18.17
C GLU A 164 19.52 1.54 -17.22
N ARG A 165 18.57 1.67 -16.27
CA ARG A 165 18.40 2.85 -15.42
C ARG A 165 18.64 2.60 -13.95
N VAL A 166 18.50 1.35 -13.53
CA VAL A 166 18.59 0.93 -12.12
C VAL A 166 19.68 -0.14 -12.02
N ALA A 167 20.73 0.16 -11.27
CA ALA A 167 21.90 -0.71 -11.15
C ALA A 167 21.64 -2.05 -10.42
N ASP A 168 20.55 -2.18 -9.69
CA ASP A 168 20.35 -3.30 -8.75
C ASP A 168 18.87 -3.72 -8.75
N LEU A 169 18.46 -4.42 -9.80
CA LEU A 169 17.07 -4.85 -9.99
C LEU A 169 16.62 -5.90 -8.97
N ASP A 170 17.54 -6.66 -8.39
CA ASP A 170 17.25 -7.74 -7.43
C ASP A 170 16.59 -7.21 -6.13
N LYS A 171 16.67 -5.90 -5.90
CA LYS A 171 16.04 -5.25 -4.74
C LYS A 171 14.58 -4.85 -4.97
N TYR A 172 14.06 -5.01 -6.17
CA TYR A 172 12.73 -4.56 -6.55
C TYR A 172 11.82 -5.73 -6.88
N GLU A 173 10.57 -5.63 -6.49
CA GLU A 173 9.53 -6.59 -6.80
C GLU A 173 8.55 -5.99 -7.80
N VAL A 174 8.18 -6.77 -8.82
CA VAL A 174 7.14 -6.39 -9.77
C VAL A 174 5.78 -6.76 -9.22
N ILE A 175 4.96 -5.75 -8.96
CA ILE A 175 3.59 -5.95 -8.48
C ILE A 175 2.64 -5.94 -9.67
N LEU A 176 1.95 -7.05 -9.90
CA LEU A 176 0.96 -7.22 -10.94
C LEU A 176 -0.46 -7.32 -10.35
N ASN A 177 -1.44 -6.83 -11.10
CA ASN A 177 -2.85 -7.01 -10.73
C ASN A 177 -3.21 -8.52 -10.69
N ALA A 178 -4.08 -8.90 -9.76
CA ALA A 178 -4.52 -10.30 -9.59
C ALA A 178 -5.09 -10.91 -10.88
N ASN A 179 -5.82 -10.13 -11.69
CA ASN A 179 -6.34 -10.56 -12.98
C ASN A 179 -5.23 -10.92 -13.98
N HIS A 180 -4.09 -10.26 -13.91
CA HIS A 180 -2.94 -10.50 -14.77
C HIS A 180 -2.12 -11.71 -14.31
N ARG A 181 -2.20 -12.07 -13.03
CA ARG A 181 -1.55 -13.28 -12.50
C ARG A 181 -2.04 -14.56 -13.17
N ALA A 182 -3.31 -14.61 -13.59
CA ALA A 182 -3.85 -15.74 -14.33
C ALA A 182 -3.27 -15.88 -15.74
N MET A 183 -2.83 -14.75 -16.33
CA MET A 183 -2.19 -14.73 -17.65
C MET A 183 -0.67 -15.06 -17.59
N TRP A 184 -0.08 -14.90 -16.40
CA TRP A 184 1.35 -15.18 -16.19
C TRP A 184 1.66 -16.69 -16.02
N LYS A 185 0.66 -17.53 -15.72
CA LYS A 185 0.79 -18.99 -15.63
C LYS A 185 0.68 -19.65 -17.00
#